data_5b15bd46d5dd221981a5650a0b605370
#
_entry.id   5b15bd46d5dd221981a5650a0b605370
#
_cell.length_a   1.000
_cell.length_b   1.000
_cell.length_c   1.000
_cell.angle_alpha   90.00
_cell.angle_beta   90.00
_cell.angle_gamma   90.00
#
_symmetry.space_group_name_H-M   'P 1'
#
loop_
_entity.id
_entity.type
_entity.pdbx_description
1 polymer ?
#
loop_
_entity_poly.entity_id
_entity_poly.type
_entity_poly.pdbx_seq_one_letter_code
_entity_poly.pdbx_strand_id
1 'polypeptide(L)'
;MYQVSLFINTWSKTPTTITFEDFFAMVRNGHWKVPTEGHRSCLAKDRKHDAQTIKDSMACVIPAGICKNGHAKNNLTSLSLALCIDIDHTDEQTKDIFVRACLLEYVLGAFISISGRGVKLFIRIDIDGVNDYPAIYEATAKLVSTVLGVENDGK
;
A
#
# COMPACT_ATOMS: atom_id res chain seq x y z
N MET A 1 -5.73 10.47 -14.87
CA MET A 1 -5.98 9.08 -14.40
C MET A 1 -4.66 8.57 -13.84
N TYR A 2 -4.64 8.18 -12.57
CA TYR A 2 -3.42 7.74 -11.89
C TYR A 2 -3.10 6.30 -12.27
N GLN A 3 -1.94 6.08 -12.92
CA GLN A 3 -1.49 4.77 -13.34
C GLN A 3 -0.33 4.29 -12.46
N VAL A 4 -0.31 3.00 -12.19
CA VAL A 4 0.67 2.33 -11.32
C VAL A 4 1.09 0.99 -11.91
N SER A 5 2.22 0.50 -11.43
CA SER A 5 2.68 -0.84 -11.77
C SER A 5 2.18 -1.87 -10.78
N LEU A 6 1.54 -2.91 -11.28
CA LEU A 6 1.15 -4.10 -10.54
C LEU A 6 2.06 -5.27 -10.95
N PHE A 7 2.73 -5.87 -9.99
CA PHE A 7 3.51 -7.08 -10.15
C PHE A 7 2.74 -8.28 -9.58
N ILE A 8 2.82 -9.42 -10.23
CA ILE A 8 2.09 -10.64 -9.81
C ILE A 8 2.59 -11.22 -8.47
N ASN A 9 3.82 -10.90 -8.08
CA ASN A 9 4.44 -11.25 -6.79
C ASN A 9 5.68 -10.38 -6.56
N THR A 10 6.32 -10.54 -5.40
CA THR A 10 7.49 -9.73 -5.02
C THR A 10 8.77 -10.08 -5.82
N TRP A 11 8.82 -11.18 -6.54
CA TRP A 11 9.97 -11.58 -7.37
C TRP A 11 9.82 -11.22 -8.84
N SER A 12 8.60 -10.90 -9.27
CA SER A 12 8.33 -10.56 -10.67
C SER A 12 9.11 -9.30 -11.07
N LYS A 13 9.65 -9.31 -12.28
CA LYS A 13 10.31 -8.14 -12.88
C LYS A 13 9.45 -7.49 -13.98
N THR A 14 8.37 -8.15 -14.36
CA THR A 14 7.48 -7.67 -15.43
C THR A 14 6.20 -7.13 -14.81
N PRO A 15 5.99 -5.80 -14.80
CA PRO A 15 4.75 -5.19 -14.32
C PRO A 15 3.65 -5.21 -15.36
N THR A 16 2.41 -5.13 -14.87
CA THR A 16 1.25 -4.69 -15.65
C THR A 16 0.90 -3.27 -15.23
N THR A 17 0.65 -2.39 -16.17
CA THR A 17 0.17 -1.03 -15.90
C THR A 17 -1.34 -1.08 -15.70
N ILE A 18 -1.81 -0.59 -14.54
CA ILE A 18 -3.24 -0.48 -14.20
C ILE A 18 -3.55 0.90 -13.63
N THR A 19 -4.82 1.26 -13.55
CA THR A 19 -5.25 2.46 -12.83
C THR A 19 -5.41 2.17 -11.33
N PHE A 20 -5.40 3.22 -10.49
CA PHE A 20 -5.76 3.05 -9.08
C PHE A 20 -7.20 2.57 -8.91
N GLU A 21 -8.12 3.04 -9.77
CA GLU A 21 -9.51 2.61 -9.75
C GLU A 21 -9.63 1.10 -9.96
N ASP A 22 -8.92 0.55 -10.96
CA ASP A 22 -8.89 -0.90 -11.22
C ASP A 22 -8.27 -1.65 -10.04
N PHE A 23 -7.16 -1.17 -9.50
CA PHE A 23 -6.53 -1.78 -8.33
C PHE A 23 -7.49 -1.83 -7.13
N PHE A 24 -8.14 -0.71 -6.79
CA PHE A 24 -9.10 -0.69 -5.69
C PHE A 24 -10.36 -1.51 -5.98
N ALA A 25 -10.79 -1.60 -7.23
CA ALA A 25 -11.87 -2.50 -7.63
C ALA A 25 -11.49 -3.97 -7.39
N MET A 26 -10.26 -4.38 -7.73
CA MET A 26 -9.75 -5.73 -7.44
C MET A 26 -9.73 -6.01 -5.93
N VAL A 27 -9.28 -5.05 -5.11
CA VAL A 27 -9.29 -5.17 -3.64
C VAL A 27 -10.74 -5.36 -3.13
N ARG A 28 -11.67 -4.48 -3.52
CA ARG A 28 -13.08 -4.53 -3.09
C ARG A 28 -13.78 -5.81 -3.51
N ASN A 29 -13.47 -6.31 -4.70
CA ASN A 29 -14.06 -7.54 -5.23
C ASN A 29 -13.41 -8.82 -4.66
N GLY A 30 -12.48 -8.67 -3.73
CA GLY A 30 -11.86 -9.81 -3.04
C GLY A 30 -10.89 -10.62 -3.91
N HIS A 31 -10.27 -10.01 -4.93
CA HIS A 31 -9.33 -10.70 -5.81
C HIS A 31 -8.24 -11.46 -5.04
N TRP A 32 -7.79 -10.90 -3.91
CA TRP A 32 -6.79 -11.51 -3.03
C TRP A 32 -7.35 -12.04 -1.71
N LYS A 33 -8.67 -12.30 -1.63
CA LYS A 33 -9.32 -12.76 -0.39
C LYS A 33 -8.73 -14.05 0.12
N VAL A 34 -8.62 -15.06 -0.71
CA VAL A 34 -8.12 -16.41 -0.32
C VAL A 34 -6.70 -16.35 0.25
N PRO A 35 -5.69 -15.78 -0.44
CA PRO A 35 -4.36 -15.68 0.15
C PRO A 35 -4.31 -14.77 1.40
N THR A 36 -5.15 -13.73 1.49
CA THR A 36 -5.24 -12.89 2.69
C THR A 36 -5.75 -13.68 3.89
N GLU A 37 -6.79 -14.48 3.73
CA GLU A 37 -7.33 -15.36 4.77
C GLU A 37 -6.30 -16.43 5.18
N GLY A 38 -5.61 -17.02 4.20
CA GLY A 38 -4.52 -17.98 4.43
C GLY A 38 -3.38 -17.37 5.27
N HIS A 39 -2.92 -16.17 4.91
CA HIS A 39 -1.90 -15.43 5.65
C HIS A 39 -2.32 -15.20 7.11
N ARG A 40 -3.53 -14.68 7.34
CA ARG A 40 -4.07 -14.42 8.68
C ARG A 40 -4.20 -15.71 9.50
N SER A 41 -4.65 -16.81 8.88
CA SER A 41 -4.71 -18.12 9.52
C SER A 41 -3.33 -18.64 9.93
N CYS A 42 -2.29 -18.43 9.12
CA CYS A 42 -0.92 -18.78 9.48
C CYS A 42 -0.43 -17.96 10.67
N LEU A 43 -0.67 -16.64 10.70
CA LEU A 43 -0.31 -15.78 11.82
C LEU A 43 -1.02 -16.19 13.12
N ALA A 44 -2.31 -16.51 13.07
CA ALA A 44 -3.08 -16.97 14.23
C ALA A 44 -2.57 -18.28 14.82
N LYS A 45 -1.83 -19.08 14.03
CA LYS A 45 -1.20 -20.35 14.43
C LYS A 45 0.31 -20.21 14.68
N ASP A 46 0.83 -18.99 14.80
CA ASP A 46 2.25 -18.65 14.92
C ASP A 46 3.16 -19.25 13.81
N ARG A 47 2.60 -19.52 12.63
CA ARG A 47 3.31 -20.01 11.45
C ARG A 47 3.85 -18.85 10.62
N LYS A 48 4.77 -18.07 11.17
CA LYS A 48 5.27 -16.82 10.58
C LYS A 48 5.96 -17.03 9.24
N HIS A 49 6.73 -18.10 9.09
CA HIS A 49 7.41 -18.43 7.83
C HIS A 49 6.41 -18.67 6.69
N ASP A 50 5.36 -19.45 6.96
CA ASP A 50 4.33 -19.73 5.95
C ASP A 50 3.52 -18.49 5.61
N ALA A 51 3.22 -17.65 6.61
CA ALA A 51 2.59 -16.35 6.39
C ALA A 51 3.45 -15.47 5.46
N GLN A 52 4.77 -15.39 5.71
CA GLN A 52 5.68 -14.64 4.86
C GLN A 52 5.71 -15.20 3.42
N THR A 53 5.77 -16.51 3.25
CA THR A 53 5.72 -17.17 1.92
C THR A 53 4.45 -16.78 1.15
N ILE A 54 3.29 -16.80 1.82
CA ILE A 54 2.03 -16.35 1.20
C ILE A 54 2.12 -14.87 0.81
N LYS A 55 2.59 -14.00 1.71
CA LYS A 55 2.74 -12.56 1.45
C LYS A 55 3.63 -12.30 0.24
N ASP A 56 4.76 -12.99 0.14
CA ASP A 56 5.72 -12.82 -0.95
C ASP A 56 5.18 -13.30 -2.30
N SER A 57 4.28 -14.28 -2.30
CA SER A 57 3.60 -14.77 -3.50
C SER A 57 2.45 -13.88 -3.98
N MET A 58 2.02 -12.91 -3.16
CA MET A 58 0.94 -12.00 -3.53
C MET A 58 1.42 -10.88 -4.45
N ALA A 59 0.47 -10.36 -5.22
CA ALA A 59 0.71 -9.19 -6.04
C ALA A 59 1.13 -7.99 -5.19
N CYS A 60 2.04 -7.19 -5.73
CA CYS A 60 2.44 -5.92 -5.14
C CYS A 60 2.25 -4.76 -6.14
N VAL A 61 1.77 -3.64 -5.64
CA VAL A 61 1.60 -2.42 -6.41
C VAL A 61 2.70 -1.42 -6.04
N ILE A 62 3.21 -0.70 -7.04
CA ILE A 62 4.14 0.41 -6.83
C ILE A 62 3.36 1.72 -6.94
N PRO A 63 3.00 2.35 -5.82
CA PRO A 63 2.16 3.55 -5.81
C PRO A 63 2.82 4.74 -6.48
N ALA A 64 4.16 4.81 -6.45
CA ALA A 64 4.93 5.93 -6.98
C ALA A 64 4.76 6.12 -8.50
N GLY A 65 4.37 5.07 -9.24
CA GLY A 65 4.13 5.21 -10.67
C GLY A 65 4.38 3.96 -11.50
N ILE A 66 4.76 4.17 -12.75
CA ILE A 66 5.01 3.11 -13.72
C ILE A 66 6.48 2.72 -13.68
N CYS A 67 6.73 1.45 -13.46
CA CYS A 67 8.06 0.84 -13.49
C CYS A 67 8.27 0.02 -14.76
N LYS A 68 9.54 -0.15 -15.14
CA LYS A 68 9.98 -1.04 -16.21
C LYS A 68 11.08 -1.96 -15.67
N ASN A 69 10.91 -3.28 -15.86
CA ASN A 69 11.92 -4.29 -15.46
C ASN A 69 12.18 -4.39 -13.94
N GLY A 70 11.13 -4.31 -13.11
CA GLY A 70 11.21 -4.49 -11.67
C GLY A 70 10.86 -3.24 -10.85
N HIS A 71 10.87 -3.36 -9.53
CA HIS A 71 10.33 -2.35 -8.61
C HIS A 71 11.37 -1.38 -8.06
N ALA A 72 12.63 -1.43 -8.49
CA ALA A 72 13.65 -0.51 -8.02
C ALA A 72 13.39 0.93 -8.48
N LYS A 73 13.78 1.92 -7.68
CA LYS A 73 13.63 3.35 -8.00
C LYS A 73 14.11 3.70 -9.43
N ASN A 74 15.22 3.12 -9.85
CA ASN A 74 15.80 3.36 -11.18
C ASN A 74 14.96 2.79 -12.35
N ASN A 75 13.96 1.96 -12.05
CA ASN A 75 13.05 1.39 -13.04
C ASN A 75 11.76 2.22 -13.18
N LEU A 76 11.58 3.26 -12.37
CA LEU A 76 10.45 4.16 -12.44
C LEU A 76 10.58 5.05 -13.70
N THR A 77 9.58 4.98 -14.57
CA THR A 77 9.56 5.71 -15.86
C THR A 77 8.60 6.89 -15.87
N SER A 78 7.59 6.87 -15.02
CA SER A 78 6.67 7.99 -14.81
C SER A 78 6.12 7.99 -13.40
N LEU A 79 5.83 9.18 -12.86
CA LEU A 79 5.22 9.36 -11.55
C LEU A 79 3.70 9.23 -11.63
N SER A 80 3.10 8.63 -10.61
CA SER A 80 1.63 8.55 -10.46
C SER A 80 1.03 9.73 -9.70
N LEU A 81 1.87 10.59 -9.10
CA LEU A 81 1.47 11.66 -8.17
C LEU A 81 0.68 11.13 -6.96
N ALA A 82 1.04 9.93 -6.51
CA ALA A 82 0.51 9.32 -5.29
C ALA A 82 1.63 8.65 -4.48
N LEU A 83 1.44 8.58 -3.18
CA LEU A 83 2.26 7.80 -2.27
C LEU A 83 1.41 6.89 -1.39
N CYS A 84 2.01 5.85 -0.84
CA CYS A 84 1.36 4.95 0.10
C CYS A 84 1.95 5.17 1.49
N ILE A 85 1.10 5.55 2.44
CA ILE A 85 1.44 5.55 3.87
C ILE A 85 0.97 4.23 4.46
N ASP A 86 1.87 3.55 5.15
CA ASP A 86 1.60 2.29 5.84
C ASP A 86 1.50 2.57 7.35
N ILE A 87 0.32 2.38 7.92
CA ILE A 87 0.08 2.52 9.35
C ILE A 87 0.02 1.11 9.92
N ASP A 88 1.07 0.71 10.60
CA ASP A 88 1.20 -0.62 11.19
C ASP A 88 0.77 -0.64 12.67
N HIS A 89 0.59 -1.84 13.21
CA HIS A 89 0.33 -2.09 14.65
C HIS A 89 -0.89 -1.36 15.23
N THR A 90 -1.93 -1.20 14.41
CA THR A 90 -3.17 -0.53 14.85
C THR A 90 -4.13 -1.45 15.63
N ASP A 91 -3.92 -2.75 15.55
CA ASP A 91 -4.63 -3.82 16.28
C ASP A 91 -6.16 -3.60 16.39
N GLU A 92 -6.69 -3.35 17.57
CA GLU A 92 -8.13 -3.15 17.80
C GLU A 92 -8.68 -1.88 17.13
N GLN A 93 -7.84 -0.89 16.88
CA GLN A 93 -8.21 0.38 16.25
C GLN A 93 -8.20 0.35 14.72
N THR A 94 -7.75 -0.76 14.11
CA THR A 94 -7.56 -0.86 12.64
C THR A 94 -8.79 -0.42 11.84
N LYS A 95 -9.98 -0.84 12.26
CA LYS A 95 -11.23 -0.52 11.55
C LYS A 95 -11.61 0.96 11.71
N ASP A 96 -11.43 1.52 12.90
CA ASP A 96 -11.72 2.93 13.16
C ASP A 96 -10.78 3.84 12.38
N ILE A 97 -9.48 3.54 12.39
CA ILE A 97 -8.47 4.26 11.61
C ILE A 97 -8.79 4.18 10.11
N PHE A 98 -9.16 3.00 9.61
CA PHE A 98 -9.56 2.83 8.22
C PHE A 98 -10.75 3.71 7.85
N VAL A 99 -11.80 3.73 8.67
CA VAL A 99 -13.00 4.55 8.41
C VAL A 99 -12.64 6.04 8.42
N ARG A 100 -11.88 6.50 9.41
CA ARG A 100 -11.43 7.91 9.49
C ARG A 100 -10.55 8.29 8.31
N ALA A 101 -9.64 7.41 7.88
CA ALA A 101 -8.79 7.63 6.72
C ALA A 101 -9.60 7.79 5.42
N CYS A 102 -10.66 7.01 5.25
CA CYS A 102 -11.54 7.11 4.07
C CYS A 102 -12.32 8.44 3.99
N LEU A 103 -12.40 9.21 5.09
CA LEU A 103 -13.07 10.51 5.11
C LEU A 103 -12.13 11.68 4.74
N LEU A 104 -10.84 11.43 4.57
CA LEU A 104 -9.87 12.47 4.21
C LEU A 104 -9.90 12.73 2.71
N GLU A 105 -10.15 13.97 2.30
CA GLU A 105 -10.34 14.36 0.89
C GLU A 105 -9.12 14.09 0.00
N TYR A 106 -7.91 14.07 0.57
CA TYR A 106 -6.67 13.81 -0.15
C TYR A 106 -6.33 12.31 -0.25
N VAL A 107 -7.13 11.42 0.37
CA VAL A 107 -6.96 9.98 0.28
C VAL A 107 -7.67 9.46 -0.97
N LEU A 108 -6.89 8.95 -1.92
CA LEU A 108 -7.38 8.32 -3.15
C LEU A 108 -8.06 6.98 -2.86
N GLY A 109 -7.61 6.30 -1.82
CA GLY A 109 -8.15 5.04 -1.36
C GLY A 109 -7.36 4.47 -0.19
N ALA A 110 -7.99 3.56 0.53
CA ALA A 110 -7.37 2.86 1.65
C ALA A 110 -7.84 1.41 1.71
N PHE A 111 -7.04 0.55 2.35
CA PHE A 111 -7.46 -0.81 2.70
C PHE A 111 -6.71 -1.33 3.92
N ILE A 112 -7.32 -2.29 4.60
CA ILE A 112 -6.71 -2.98 5.74
C ILE A 112 -5.60 -3.90 5.21
N SER A 113 -4.42 -3.84 5.83
CA SER A 113 -3.25 -4.62 5.44
C SER A 113 -3.52 -6.13 5.46
N ILE A 114 -2.67 -6.91 4.81
CA ILE A 114 -2.81 -8.37 4.73
C ILE A 114 -2.87 -9.03 6.11
N SER A 115 -2.12 -8.52 7.08
CA SER A 115 -2.13 -9.02 8.47
C SER A 115 -3.45 -8.75 9.20
N GLY A 116 -4.21 -7.76 8.76
CA GLY A 116 -5.40 -7.26 9.45
C GLY A 116 -5.10 -6.27 10.59
N ARG A 117 -3.83 -5.92 10.80
CA ARG A 117 -3.33 -5.15 11.94
C ARG A 117 -2.73 -3.80 11.52
N GLY A 118 -3.08 -3.33 10.35
CA GLY A 118 -2.61 -2.05 9.82
C GLY A 118 -3.49 -1.56 8.69
N VAL A 119 -3.28 -0.31 8.28
CA VAL A 119 -4.02 0.36 7.20
C VAL A 119 -3.04 0.94 6.19
N LYS A 120 -3.28 0.69 4.91
CA LYS A 120 -2.53 1.30 3.81
C LYS A 120 -3.37 2.40 3.18
N LEU A 121 -2.81 3.62 3.15
CA LEU A 121 -3.45 4.79 2.58
C LEU A 121 -2.72 5.23 1.32
N PHE A 122 -3.45 5.46 0.26
CA PHE A 122 -2.94 6.02 -0.99
C PHE A 122 -3.34 7.49 -1.05
N ILE A 123 -2.35 8.37 -1.04
CA ILE A 123 -2.53 9.81 -0.86
C ILE A 123 -2.08 10.52 -2.11
N ARG A 124 -2.92 11.44 -2.60
CA ARG A 124 -2.55 12.33 -3.69
C ARG A 124 -1.47 13.31 -3.23
N ILE A 125 -0.43 13.43 -4.04
CA ILE A 125 0.66 14.39 -3.83
C ILE A 125 0.87 15.21 -5.09
N ASP A 126 1.49 16.36 -4.94
CA ASP A 126 1.94 17.22 -6.02
C ASP A 126 3.47 17.34 -5.91
N ILE A 127 4.18 16.78 -6.88
CA ILE A 127 5.64 16.76 -6.93
C ILE A 127 6.12 16.93 -8.37
N ASP A 128 7.21 17.68 -8.54
CA ASP A 128 7.83 17.90 -9.85
C ASP A 128 8.84 16.83 -10.24
N GLY A 129 9.34 16.07 -9.25
CA GLY A 129 10.36 15.05 -9.50
C GLY A 129 10.50 13.98 -8.43
N VAL A 130 11.09 12.85 -8.83
CA VAL A 130 11.30 11.70 -7.94
C VAL A 130 12.24 11.99 -6.75
N ASN A 131 13.06 13.02 -6.85
CA ASN A 131 13.99 13.39 -5.80
C ASN A 131 13.30 14.02 -4.59
N ASP A 132 12.13 14.63 -4.79
CA ASP A 132 11.33 15.26 -3.73
C ASP A 132 10.50 14.24 -2.94
N TYR A 133 10.37 13.03 -3.49
CA TYR A 133 9.54 11.98 -2.92
C TYR A 133 9.85 11.64 -1.46
N PRO A 134 11.12 11.53 -0.99
CA PRO A 134 11.41 11.24 0.41
C PRO A 134 10.92 12.33 1.38
N ALA A 135 11.16 13.60 1.05
CA ALA A 135 10.75 14.72 1.89
C ALA A 135 9.21 14.85 1.95
N ILE A 136 8.54 14.68 0.82
CA ILE A 136 7.08 14.67 0.73
C ILE A 136 6.50 13.47 1.50
N TYR A 137 7.13 12.31 1.41
CA TYR A 137 6.72 11.12 2.17
C TYR A 137 6.76 11.39 3.68
N GLU A 138 7.88 11.89 4.21
CA GLU A 138 8.03 12.20 5.64
C GLU A 138 7.01 13.24 6.12
N ALA A 139 6.83 14.32 5.38
CA ALA A 139 5.87 15.37 5.70
C ALA A 139 4.43 14.82 5.71
N THR A 140 4.08 14.03 4.70
CA THR A 140 2.75 13.43 4.57
C THR A 140 2.50 12.39 5.66
N ALA A 141 3.48 11.54 5.96
CA ALA A 141 3.39 10.54 7.01
C ALA A 141 3.14 11.19 8.38
N LYS A 142 3.87 12.28 8.68
CA LYS A 142 3.68 13.05 9.91
C LYS A 142 2.29 13.70 9.98
N LEU A 143 1.83 14.29 8.89
CA LEU A 143 0.49 14.89 8.81
C LEU A 143 -0.60 13.84 9.08
N VAL A 144 -0.54 12.71 8.38
CA VAL A 144 -1.49 11.60 8.52
C VAL A 144 -1.51 11.06 9.94
N SER A 145 -0.34 10.84 10.53
CA SER A 145 -0.22 10.37 11.92
C SER A 145 -0.87 11.34 12.89
N THR A 146 -0.65 12.64 12.72
CA THR A 146 -1.27 13.68 13.55
C THR A 146 -2.79 13.68 13.39
N VAL A 147 -3.30 13.66 12.16
CA VAL A 147 -4.74 13.73 11.86
C VAL A 147 -5.48 12.48 12.33
N LEU A 148 -4.88 11.32 12.19
CA LEU A 148 -5.45 10.06 12.62
C LEU A 148 -5.15 9.70 14.09
N GLY A 149 -4.32 10.48 14.78
CA GLY A 149 -3.94 10.22 16.17
C GLY A 149 -3.21 8.89 16.35
N VAL A 150 -2.34 8.53 15.40
CA VAL A 150 -1.57 7.29 15.42
C VAL A 150 -0.08 7.60 15.47
N GLU A 151 0.70 6.74 16.11
CA GLU A 151 2.15 6.80 16.03
C GLU A 151 2.60 6.26 14.67
N ASN A 152 3.51 6.99 14.01
CA ASN A 152 4.13 6.51 12.78
C ASN A 152 5.52 6.00 13.12
N ASP A 153 5.74 4.71 12.95
CA ASP A 153 7.02 4.06 13.28
C ASP A 153 8.19 4.47 12.38
N GLY A 154 7.99 5.43 11.48
CA GLY A 154 9.04 6.14 10.73
C GLY A 154 10.06 5.23 10.00
N LYS A 155 9.59 4.12 9.40
CA LYS A 155 10.45 3.19 8.65
C LYS A 155 10.44 3.46 7.17
#